data_c76ec309db61402ad77e6fc3c300a728
#
_entry.id   c76ec309db61402ad77e6fc3c300a728
#
_cell.length_a   1.000
_cell.length_b   1.000
_cell.length_c   1.000
_cell.angle_alpha   90.00
_cell.angle_beta   90.00
_cell.angle_gamma   90.00
#
_symmetry.space_group_name_H-M   'P 1'
#
loop_
_entity.id
_entity.type
_entity.pdbx_description
1 polymer ?
#
loop_
_entity_poly.entity_id
_entity_poly.type
_entity_poly.pdbx_seq_one_letter_code
_entity_poly.pdbx_strand_id
1 'polypeptide(L)'
;MERVAVIMGKMHSGGKKNLVMEYYRNIDKSKVQFDFFCDTDSNAIPQEEIEKLGGRVYRVAPYQNILKNMSQMKAICKKNKYRIMHSYNGTMNLFSMFVGWQCGIPIRISESISMAHSADKKTILKNILKPFSKMFATNFMANGEACGRWQFGDKLFDEGKVRVFKTVINTEVNKYDETLRNSTRKEFGIEDNIVIGHIGRLTEQKNTLFIIDIFNALVKKEPKAKLLVIGDGNLREAMLARIDEYGIKNSVLYLGRREDIPQFYNAMDCFLLPSLYEGLPVVGVEAENCGLPMFFSTEIPEESSACDDLGVFMSLEKTPEEWADAILQAVKKNMPVRKGKTEEVKAAGFDSGVEANKLLEYYENLIASLN
;
A
#
# COMPACT_ATOMS: atom_id res chain seq x y z
N MET A 1 23.47 13.70 12.68
CA MET A 1 22.73 12.79 11.77
C MET A 1 22.51 11.46 12.48
N GLU A 2 21.28 11.09 12.73
CA GLU A 2 20.88 9.83 13.37
C GLU A 2 20.76 8.71 12.34
N ARG A 3 21.12 7.47 12.69
CA ARG A 3 20.87 6.31 11.83
C ARG A 3 19.84 5.39 12.48
N VAL A 4 18.81 5.06 11.73
CA VAL A 4 17.70 4.19 12.16
C VAL A 4 17.90 2.80 11.57
N ALA A 5 17.88 1.76 12.40
CA ALA A 5 17.84 0.38 11.94
C ALA A 5 16.43 0.05 11.47
N VAL A 6 16.21 -0.01 10.16
CA VAL A 6 14.91 -0.26 9.52
C VAL A 6 14.79 -1.74 9.14
N ILE A 7 13.93 -2.47 9.85
CA ILE A 7 13.81 -3.91 9.70
C ILE A 7 12.68 -4.23 8.71
N MET A 8 13.08 -4.62 7.49
CA MET A 8 12.16 -4.92 6.39
C MET A 8 11.80 -6.40 6.30
N GLY A 9 12.66 -7.31 6.81
CA GLY A 9 12.51 -8.73 6.53
C GLY A 9 12.51 -8.99 5.04
N LYS A 10 11.61 -9.83 4.54
CA LYS A 10 11.53 -10.13 3.11
C LYS A 10 10.94 -8.95 2.32
N MET A 11 11.76 -8.36 1.44
CA MET A 11 11.41 -7.21 0.63
C MET A 11 11.05 -7.64 -0.80
N HIS A 12 9.77 -7.61 -1.10
CA HIS A 12 9.19 -7.89 -2.43
C HIS A 12 8.61 -6.63 -3.05
N SER A 13 8.27 -6.70 -4.33
CA SER A 13 7.43 -5.69 -4.97
C SER A 13 6.07 -5.63 -4.26
N GLY A 14 5.64 -4.46 -3.81
CA GLY A 14 4.35 -4.26 -3.15
C GLY A 14 4.34 -3.19 -2.07
N GLY A 15 3.20 -3.06 -1.41
CA GLY A 15 2.88 -1.94 -0.52
C GLY A 15 3.91 -1.63 0.56
N LYS A 16 4.42 -2.66 1.28
CA LYS A 16 5.43 -2.44 2.34
C LYS A 16 6.71 -1.77 1.81
N LYS A 17 7.23 -2.26 0.67
CA LYS A 17 8.42 -1.66 0.05
C LYS A 17 8.15 -0.21 -0.34
N ASN A 18 7.04 0.02 -1.03
CA ASN A 18 6.67 1.35 -1.50
C ASN A 18 6.47 2.30 -0.33
N LEU A 19 5.74 1.92 0.70
CA LEU A 19 5.54 2.69 1.91
C LEU A 19 6.86 3.19 2.49
N VAL A 20 7.77 2.27 2.83
CA VAL A 20 9.03 2.64 3.50
C VAL A 20 9.95 3.44 2.58
N MET A 21 9.96 3.14 1.28
CA MET A 21 10.75 3.90 0.31
C MET A 21 10.18 5.31 0.09
N GLU A 22 8.86 5.50 0.10
CA GLU A 22 8.27 6.84 0.01
C GLU A 22 8.65 7.70 1.22
N TYR A 23 8.58 7.16 2.43
CA TYR A 23 9.10 7.87 3.61
C TYR A 23 10.60 8.16 3.47
N TYR A 24 11.39 7.19 3.01
CA TYR A 24 12.84 7.37 2.90
C TYR A 24 13.22 8.38 1.81
N ARG A 25 12.52 8.44 0.68
CA ARG A 25 12.75 9.43 -0.38
C ARG A 25 12.56 10.87 0.12
N ASN A 26 11.58 11.07 0.99
CA ASN A 26 11.10 12.38 1.41
C ASN A 26 11.62 12.87 2.78
N ILE A 27 12.11 11.98 3.65
CA ILE A 27 12.67 12.38 4.95
C ILE A 27 13.98 13.17 4.76
N ASP A 28 14.26 14.14 5.65
CA ASP A 28 15.53 14.91 5.62
C ASP A 28 16.73 14.01 5.96
N LYS A 29 17.52 13.66 4.92
CA LYS A 29 18.70 12.78 5.03
C LYS A 29 19.86 13.43 5.77
N SER A 30 19.88 14.75 5.94
CA SER A 30 20.89 15.43 6.76
C SER A 30 20.70 15.18 8.25
N LYS A 31 19.46 14.89 8.67
CA LYS A 31 19.07 14.62 10.04
C LYS A 31 18.98 13.13 10.35
N VAL A 32 18.33 12.37 9.46
CA VAL A 32 18.08 10.92 9.64
C VAL A 32 18.48 10.14 8.39
N GLN A 33 19.15 9.00 8.61
CA GLN A 33 19.49 8.02 7.57
C GLN A 33 18.95 6.64 7.94
N PHE A 34 18.52 5.86 6.94
CA PHE A 34 18.02 4.50 7.12
C PHE A 34 19.08 3.46 6.80
N ASP A 35 19.22 2.48 7.68
CA ASP A 35 19.99 1.27 7.47
C ASP A 35 19.00 0.10 7.36
N PHE A 36 18.80 -0.39 6.14
CA PHE A 36 17.79 -1.40 5.80
C PHE A 36 18.29 -2.80 6.11
N PHE A 37 17.55 -3.55 6.91
CA PHE A 37 17.79 -4.97 7.17
C PHE A 37 16.80 -5.79 6.34
N CYS A 38 17.30 -6.47 5.32
CA CYS A 38 16.51 -7.25 4.38
C CYS A 38 16.91 -8.72 4.40
N ASP A 39 15.93 -9.62 4.29
CA ASP A 39 16.19 -11.04 4.16
C ASP A 39 16.93 -11.33 2.84
N THR A 40 17.86 -12.32 2.85
CA THR A 40 18.67 -12.67 1.65
C THR A 40 17.82 -13.22 0.50
N ASP A 41 16.61 -13.70 0.75
CA ASP A 41 15.65 -14.17 -0.26
C ASP A 41 14.70 -13.06 -0.76
N SER A 42 15.01 -11.81 -0.49
CA SER A 42 14.33 -10.64 -1.05
C SER A 42 14.68 -10.48 -2.54
N ASN A 43 13.67 -10.16 -3.36
CA ASN A 43 13.82 -10.04 -4.82
C ASN A 43 13.55 -8.64 -5.39
N ALA A 44 13.27 -7.66 -4.53
CA ALA A 44 12.92 -6.31 -4.97
C ALA A 44 13.53 -5.20 -4.08
N ILE A 45 14.79 -5.41 -3.64
CA ILE A 45 15.52 -4.38 -2.87
C ILE A 45 16.06 -3.34 -3.87
N PRO A 46 15.67 -2.07 -3.78
CA PRO A 46 16.20 -1.00 -4.63
C PRO A 46 17.55 -0.51 -4.06
N GLN A 47 18.56 -1.39 -4.08
CA GLN A 47 19.83 -1.17 -3.38
C GLN A 47 20.56 0.06 -3.89
N GLU A 48 20.66 0.24 -5.21
CA GLU A 48 21.35 1.39 -5.82
C GLU A 48 20.70 2.72 -5.41
N GLU A 49 19.37 2.77 -5.37
CA GLU A 49 18.62 3.94 -4.94
C GLU A 49 18.87 4.24 -3.44
N ILE A 50 18.80 3.22 -2.59
CA ILE A 50 19.05 3.36 -1.15
C ILE A 50 20.46 3.91 -0.91
N GLU A 51 21.47 3.35 -1.56
CA GLU A 51 22.88 3.77 -1.42
C GLU A 51 23.12 5.17 -1.96
N LYS A 52 22.50 5.52 -3.10
CA LYS A 52 22.55 6.88 -3.67
C LYS A 52 21.96 7.93 -2.73
N LEU A 53 20.93 7.57 -1.95
CA LEU A 53 20.33 8.43 -0.94
C LEU A 53 21.12 8.46 0.39
N GLY A 54 22.22 7.71 0.52
CA GLY A 54 23.09 7.66 1.71
C GLY A 54 22.71 6.56 2.72
N GLY A 55 21.74 5.74 2.41
CA GLY A 55 21.35 4.57 3.20
C GLY A 55 22.30 3.39 3.03
N ARG A 56 22.08 2.36 3.83
CA ARG A 56 22.83 1.09 3.75
C ARG A 56 21.87 -0.08 3.67
N VAL A 57 22.28 -1.15 3.01
CA VAL A 57 21.54 -2.40 2.95
C VAL A 57 22.32 -3.51 3.63
N TYR A 58 21.75 -4.11 4.65
CA TYR A 58 22.27 -5.30 5.32
C TYR A 58 21.41 -6.51 4.96
N ARG A 59 22.04 -7.55 4.42
CA ARG A 59 21.36 -8.80 4.10
C ARG A 59 21.52 -9.77 5.26
N VAL A 60 20.40 -10.23 5.83
CA VAL A 60 20.34 -11.19 6.92
C VAL A 60 19.62 -12.47 6.49
N ALA A 61 19.84 -13.57 7.19
CA ALA A 61 19.17 -14.83 6.89
C ALA A 61 17.65 -14.65 6.86
N PRO A 62 16.91 -15.40 6.03
CA PRO A 62 15.45 -15.32 5.99
C PRO A 62 14.81 -15.68 7.33
N TYR A 63 13.62 -15.13 7.60
CA TYR A 63 12.88 -15.37 8.85
C TYR A 63 12.58 -16.86 9.12
N GLN A 64 12.59 -17.72 8.11
CA GLN A 64 12.48 -19.17 8.28
C GLN A 64 13.66 -19.76 9.08
N ASN A 65 14.81 -19.10 9.06
CA ASN A 65 15.95 -19.43 9.92
C ASN A 65 16.12 -18.31 10.97
N ILE A 66 15.15 -18.20 11.87
CA ILE A 66 15.02 -17.07 12.79
C ILE A 66 16.23 -16.91 13.73
N LEU A 67 16.83 -18.00 14.20
CA LEU A 67 17.99 -17.93 15.09
C LEU A 67 19.21 -17.31 14.40
N LYS A 68 19.46 -17.70 13.14
CA LYS A 68 20.54 -17.14 12.33
C LYS A 68 20.24 -15.66 11.98
N ASN A 69 18.99 -15.36 11.61
CA ASN A 69 18.53 -14.00 11.35
C ASN A 69 18.82 -13.08 12.54
N MET A 70 18.36 -13.47 13.73
CA MET A 70 18.55 -12.70 14.97
C MET A 70 20.03 -12.55 15.33
N SER A 71 20.85 -13.59 15.18
CA SER A 71 22.29 -13.54 15.45
C SER A 71 23.01 -12.55 14.55
N GLN A 72 22.72 -12.57 13.24
CA GLN A 72 23.29 -11.64 12.28
C GLN A 72 22.84 -10.20 12.53
N MET A 73 21.53 -10.00 12.77
CA MET A 73 20.99 -8.69 13.13
C MET A 73 21.66 -8.13 14.39
N LYS A 74 21.82 -8.95 15.43
CA LYS A 74 22.49 -8.58 16.67
C LYS A 74 23.95 -8.14 16.46
N ALA A 75 24.70 -8.87 15.63
CA ALA A 75 26.08 -8.51 15.30
C ALA A 75 26.18 -7.14 14.63
N ILE A 76 25.29 -6.85 13.65
CA ILE A 76 25.22 -5.59 12.95
C ILE A 76 24.81 -4.46 13.90
N CYS A 77 23.79 -4.67 14.74
CA CYS A 77 23.30 -3.66 15.68
C CYS A 77 24.38 -3.29 16.71
N LYS A 78 25.11 -4.26 17.24
CA LYS A 78 26.21 -4.00 18.18
C LYS A 78 27.35 -3.17 17.56
N LYS A 79 27.67 -3.43 16.27
CA LYS A 79 28.70 -2.69 15.54
C LYS A 79 28.29 -1.23 15.29
N ASN A 80 27.03 -0.98 14.95
CA ASN A 80 26.56 0.34 14.53
C ASN A 80 25.98 1.19 15.67
N LYS A 81 25.69 0.61 16.85
CA LYS A 81 25.21 1.30 18.06
C LYS A 81 23.98 2.18 17.81
N TYR A 82 22.95 1.64 17.15
CA TYR A 82 21.71 2.38 16.87
C TYR A 82 21.01 2.83 18.15
N ARG A 83 20.40 4.01 18.12
CA ARG A 83 19.46 4.47 19.14
C ARG A 83 18.00 4.16 18.80
N ILE A 84 17.69 3.99 17.52
CA ILE A 84 16.34 3.69 17.00
C ILE A 84 16.40 2.41 16.18
N MET A 85 15.47 1.51 16.45
CA MET A 85 15.12 0.37 15.61
C MET A 85 13.64 0.48 15.25
N HIS A 86 13.31 0.49 13.96
CA HIS A 86 11.95 0.55 13.46
C HIS A 86 11.67 -0.68 12.58
N SER A 87 10.68 -1.48 12.95
CA SER A 87 10.40 -2.76 12.29
C SER A 87 9.01 -2.81 11.68
N TYR A 88 8.95 -3.21 10.40
CA TYR A 88 7.77 -3.25 9.52
C TYR A 88 7.27 -4.68 9.23
N ASN A 89 7.45 -5.61 10.15
CA ASN A 89 7.13 -7.03 9.93
C ASN A 89 5.89 -7.52 10.70
N GLY A 90 5.02 -6.60 11.16
CA GLY A 90 3.80 -6.94 11.87
C GLY A 90 4.08 -7.76 13.13
N THR A 91 3.40 -8.90 13.32
CA THR A 91 3.60 -9.74 14.52
C THR A 91 4.99 -10.36 14.63
N MET A 92 5.74 -10.48 13.51
CA MET A 92 7.15 -10.91 13.51
C MET A 92 8.11 -9.86 14.10
N ASN A 93 7.64 -8.64 14.35
CA ASN A 93 8.42 -7.61 15.04
C ASN A 93 8.91 -8.08 16.42
N LEU A 94 8.23 -9.03 17.04
CA LEU A 94 8.66 -9.67 18.29
C LEU A 94 10.17 -9.99 18.29
N PHE A 95 10.66 -10.61 17.23
CA PHE A 95 12.04 -11.06 17.14
C PHE A 95 13.04 -9.93 16.96
N SER A 96 12.73 -8.95 16.11
CA SER A 96 13.58 -7.77 15.95
C SER A 96 13.59 -6.88 17.19
N MET A 97 12.45 -6.69 17.84
CA MET A 97 12.37 -5.94 19.10
C MET A 97 13.17 -6.63 20.23
N PHE A 98 13.14 -7.97 20.28
CA PHE A 98 13.97 -8.73 21.22
C PHE A 98 15.47 -8.52 20.94
N VAL A 99 15.91 -8.55 19.67
CA VAL A 99 17.30 -8.25 19.30
C VAL A 99 17.67 -6.81 19.70
N GLY A 100 16.80 -5.85 19.43
CA GLY A 100 17.00 -4.45 19.84
C GLY A 100 17.15 -4.30 21.36
N TRP A 101 16.31 -4.99 22.13
CA TRP A 101 16.42 -5.04 23.59
C TRP A 101 17.76 -5.63 24.04
N GLN A 102 18.18 -6.76 23.48
CA GLN A 102 19.48 -7.39 23.80
C GLN A 102 20.69 -6.51 23.42
N CYS A 103 20.53 -5.62 22.45
CA CYS A 103 21.58 -4.68 22.02
C CYS A 103 21.55 -3.36 22.80
N GLY A 104 20.59 -3.18 23.73
CA GLY A 104 20.44 -1.94 24.50
C GLY A 104 19.92 -0.76 23.65
N ILE A 105 19.23 -1.03 22.53
CA ILE A 105 18.63 0.03 21.69
C ILE A 105 17.45 0.63 22.47
N PRO A 106 17.49 1.92 22.84
CA PRO A 106 16.48 2.50 23.73
C PRO A 106 15.12 2.68 23.04
N ILE A 107 15.07 3.04 21.75
CA ILE A 107 13.85 3.29 21.00
C ILE A 107 13.62 2.11 20.05
N ARG A 108 12.58 1.33 20.33
CA ARG A 108 12.22 0.14 19.55
C ARG A 108 10.78 0.23 19.11
N ILE A 109 10.59 0.61 17.83
CA ILE A 109 9.28 0.88 17.22
C ILE A 109 8.79 -0.37 16.50
N SER A 110 7.64 -0.88 16.95
CA SER A 110 6.92 -1.98 16.30
C SER A 110 5.79 -1.41 15.46
N GLU A 111 5.85 -1.55 14.15
CA GLU A 111 4.79 -1.07 13.25
C GLU A 111 3.94 -2.21 12.70
N SER A 112 2.61 -2.00 12.73
CA SER A 112 1.59 -2.86 12.14
C SER A 112 1.20 -2.32 10.76
N ILE A 113 1.44 -3.12 9.72
CA ILE A 113 1.16 -2.72 8.32
C ILE A 113 0.16 -3.65 7.61
N SER A 114 -0.33 -4.67 8.30
CA SER A 114 -1.31 -5.62 7.76
C SER A 114 -1.96 -6.42 8.88
N MET A 115 -3.20 -6.82 8.66
CA MET A 115 -3.95 -7.72 9.54
C MET A 115 -3.79 -9.19 9.12
N ALA A 116 -4.25 -10.12 9.97
CA ALA A 116 -4.51 -11.50 9.57
C ALA A 116 -5.88 -11.56 8.88
N HIS A 117 -5.96 -12.36 7.82
CA HIS A 117 -7.22 -12.67 7.15
C HIS A 117 -7.36 -14.18 6.98
N SER A 118 -8.58 -14.70 7.07
CA SER A 118 -8.83 -16.16 7.01
C SER A 118 -8.28 -16.84 5.75
N ALA A 119 -8.25 -16.14 4.64
CA ALA A 119 -7.67 -16.61 3.38
C ALA A 119 -6.12 -16.59 3.32
N ASP A 120 -5.43 -15.94 4.29
CA ASP A 120 -3.97 -15.92 4.32
C ASP A 120 -3.42 -17.16 5.07
N LYS A 121 -2.66 -18.00 4.40
CA LYS A 121 -2.01 -19.20 4.98
C LYS A 121 -1.13 -18.88 6.21
N LYS A 122 -0.68 -17.63 6.36
CA LYS A 122 0.14 -17.18 7.49
C LYS A 122 -0.69 -16.71 8.70
N THR A 123 -2.01 -16.71 8.59
CA THR A 123 -2.93 -16.22 9.64
C THR A 123 -2.73 -16.97 10.96
N ILE A 124 -2.54 -18.29 10.93
CA ILE A 124 -2.29 -19.08 12.15
C ILE A 124 -1.05 -18.57 12.88
N LEU A 125 0.07 -18.39 12.17
CA LEU A 125 1.30 -17.88 12.75
C LEU A 125 1.14 -16.45 13.27
N LYS A 126 0.46 -15.58 12.51
CA LYS A 126 0.17 -14.20 12.94
C LYS A 126 -0.63 -14.19 14.24
N ASN A 127 -1.66 -15.01 14.36
CA ASN A 127 -2.51 -15.09 15.54
C ASN A 127 -1.75 -15.65 16.76
N ILE A 128 -0.88 -16.64 16.58
CA ILE A 128 -0.03 -17.17 17.67
C ILE A 128 0.95 -16.11 18.17
N LEU A 129 1.56 -15.32 17.28
CA LEU A 129 2.53 -14.30 17.65
C LEU A 129 1.91 -13.00 18.15
N LYS A 130 0.65 -12.73 17.80
CA LYS A 130 -0.05 -11.49 18.13
C LYS A 130 0.01 -11.12 19.62
N PRO A 131 -0.27 -12.00 20.59
CA PRO A 131 -0.19 -11.66 22.02
C PRO A 131 1.20 -11.17 22.46
N PHE A 132 2.25 -11.65 21.80
CA PHE A 132 3.64 -11.33 22.09
C PHE A 132 4.19 -10.15 21.29
N SER A 133 3.45 -9.66 20.30
CA SER A 133 3.94 -8.60 19.38
C SER A 133 4.26 -7.26 20.03
N LYS A 134 3.79 -7.06 21.27
CA LYS A 134 4.06 -5.88 22.11
C LYS A 134 5.33 -6.02 22.95
N MET A 135 5.82 -7.24 23.12
CA MET A 135 6.99 -7.49 23.97
C MET A 135 8.24 -6.84 23.36
N PHE A 136 9.07 -6.30 24.23
CA PHE A 136 10.33 -5.62 23.89
C PHE A 136 10.21 -4.34 23.05
N ALA A 137 9.05 -4.00 22.49
CA ALA A 137 8.81 -2.71 21.87
C ALA A 137 8.67 -1.61 22.94
N THR A 138 9.13 -0.39 22.63
CA THR A 138 8.92 0.80 23.47
C THR A 138 7.85 1.72 22.88
N ASN A 139 7.66 1.65 21.56
CA ASN A 139 6.74 2.50 20.82
C ASN A 139 5.96 1.66 19.79
N PHE A 140 4.73 2.07 19.53
CA PHE A 140 3.82 1.36 18.65
C PHE A 140 3.37 2.28 17.52
N MET A 141 3.42 1.78 16.28
CA MET A 141 2.94 2.46 15.10
C MET A 141 2.04 1.54 14.26
N ALA A 142 1.16 2.13 13.48
CA ALA A 142 0.33 1.42 12.53
C ALA A 142 0.09 2.26 11.28
N ASN A 143 -0.11 1.63 10.13
CA ASN A 143 -0.48 2.32 8.90
C ASN A 143 -1.97 2.63 8.78
N GLY A 144 -2.78 2.21 9.77
CA GLY A 144 -4.20 2.49 9.87
C GLY A 144 -4.76 2.03 11.22
N GLU A 145 -5.94 2.51 11.59
CA GLU A 145 -6.60 2.18 12.85
C GLU A 145 -6.88 0.69 12.96
N ALA A 146 -7.47 0.10 11.92
CA ALA A 146 -7.79 -1.33 11.89
C ALA A 146 -6.56 -2.21 12.14
N CYS A 147 -5.42 -1.91 11.51
CA CYS A 147 -4.16 -2.63 11.71
C CYS A 147 -3.61 -2.45 13.12
N GLY A 148 -3.70 -1.23 13.67
CA GLY A 148 -3.25 -0.90 15.02
C GLY A 148 -4.05 -1.64 16.08
N ARG A 149 -5.37 -1.58 16.01
CA ARG A 149 -6.29 -2.30 16.91
C ARG A 149 -6.11 -3.81 16.82
N TRP A 150 -6.01 -4.32 15.60
CA TRP A 150 -5.80 -5.76 15.41
C TRP A 150 -4.52 -6.24 16.08
N GLN A 151 -3.37 -5.58 15.88
CA GLN A 151 -2.09 -6.07 16.39
C GLN A 151 -1.86 -5.76 17.86
N PHE A 152 -2.19 -4.55 18.31
CA PHE A 152 -1.83 -4.07 19.65
C PHE A 152 -3.00 -4.08 20.65
N GLY A 153 -4.23 -4.24 20.13
CA GLY A 153 -5.47 -4.26 20.91
C GLY A 153 -6.06 -2.87 21.16
N ASP A 154 -7.37 -2.84 21.37
CA ASP A 154 -8.15 -1.60 21.52
C ASP A 154 -7.63 -0.72 22.66
N LYS A 155 -7.30 -1.32 23.81
CA LYS A 155 -6.82 -0.58 24.97
C LYS A 155 -5.61 0.33 24.66
N LEU A 156 -4.56 -0.20 24.00
CA LEU A 156 -3.38 0.62 23.67
C LEU A 156 -3.69 1.66 22.61
N PHE A 157 -4.62 1.35 21.71
CA PHE A 157 -5.06 2.28 20.68
C PHE A 157 -5.86 3.43 21.28
N ASP A 158 -6.87 3.14 22.12
CA ASP A 158 -7.73 4.12 22.76
C ASP A 158 -6.99 5.01 23.79
N GLU A 159 -5.93 4.47 24.39
CA GLU A 159 -5.01 5.24 25.25
C GLU A 159 -4.07 6.17 24.43
N GLY A 160 -4.16 6.22 23.10
CA GLY A 160 -3.32 7.04 22.24
C GLY A 160 -1.85 6.59 22.17
N LYS A 161 -1.56 5.35 22.58
CA LYS A 161 -0.19 4.79 22.59
C LYS A 161 0.25 4.24 21.24
N VAL A 162 -0.68 4.06 20.31
CA VAL A 162 -0.40 3.63 18.94
C VAL A 162 -0.49 4.85 18.02
N ARG A 163 0.63 5.23 17.43
CA ARG A 163 0.67 6.32 16.45
C ARG A 163 0.29 5.79 15.07
N VAL A 164 -0.64 6.47 14.40
CA VAL A 164 -1.02 6.12 13.03
C VAL A 164 -0.21 6.98 12.07
N PHE A 165 0.53 6.31 11.18
CA PHE A 165 1.18 6.89 10.01
C PHE A 165 0.66 6.15 8.79
N LYS A 166 -0.21 6.79 8.05
CA LYS A 166 -0.90 6.17 6.90
C LYS A 166 0.08 5.72 5.81
N THR A 167 -0.36 4.83 4.97
CA THR A 167 0.33 4.54 3.72
C THR A 167 0.31 5.80 2.85
N VAL A 168 1.46 6.21 2.34
CA VAL A 168 1.62 7.49 1.64
C VAL A 168 1.90 7.31 0.16
N ILE A 169 1.55 8.35 -0.60
CA ILE A 169 1.85 8.50 -2.04
C ILE A 169 2.59 9.80 -2.30
N ASN A 170 3.26 9.87 -3.43
CA ASN A 170 3.72 11.16 -3.95
C ASN A 170 2.57 11.83 -4.69
N THR A 171 1.90 12.77 -4.04
CA THR A 171 0.71 13.44 -4.59
C THR A 171 1.02 14.27 -5.84
N GLU A 172 2.25 14.75 -6.01
CA GLU A 172 2.65 15.54 -7.20
C GLU A 172 2.85 14.66 -8.43
N VAL A 173 3.31 13.40 -8.24
CA VAL A 173 3.49 12.45 -9.35
C VAL A 173 2.15 11.90 -9.84
N ASN A 174 1.21 11.65 -8.92
CA ASN A 174 -0.09 11.05 -9.22
C ASN A 174 -1.21 12.11 -9.29
N LYS A 175 -0.91 13.37 -9.62
CA LYS A 175 -1.94 14.40 -9.77
C LYS A 175 -2.64 14.31 -11.13
N TYR A 176 -3.85 14.88 -11.19
CA TYR A 176 -4.59 14.99 -12.44
C TYR A 176 -3.89 15.95 -13.41
N ASP A 177 -3.70 15.49 -14.64
CA ASP A 177 -3.15 16.24 -15.77
C ASP A 177 -3.96 15.94 -17.02
N GLU A 178 -4.67 16.95 -17.51
CA GLU A 178 -5.54 16.83 -18.69
C GLU A 178 -4.74 16.57 -19.98
N THR A 179 -3.54 17.13 -20.09
CA THR A 179 -2.66 16.90 -21.26
C THR A 179 -2.20 15.45 -21.29
N LEU A 180 -1.79 14.91 -20.14
CA LEU A 180 -1.40 13.52 -19.99
C LEU A 180 -2.60 12.59 -20.27
N ARG A 181 -3.79 12.93 -19.75
CA ARG A 181 -5.03 12.21 -20.04
C ARG A 181 -5.27 12.11 -21.55
N ASN A 182 -5.27 13.24 -22.25
CA ASN A 182 -5.60 13.30 -23.68
C ASN A 182 -4.55 12.57 -24.52
N SER A 183 -3.25 12.72 -24.22
CA SER A 183 -2.17 12.02 -24.94
C SER A 183 -2.24 10.51 -24.75
N THR A 184 -2.45 10.03 -23.51
CA THR A 184 -2.57 8.60 -23.21
C THR A 184 -3.81 8.00 -23.86
N ARG A 185 -4.95 8.68 -23.79
CA ARG A 185 -6.18 8.18 -24.43
C ARG A 185 -6.01 8.06 -25.96
N LYS A 186 -5.34 9.02 -26.58
CA LYS A 186 -5.01 9.00 -28.01
C LYS A 186 -4.05 7.85 -28.36
N GLU A 187 -3.01 7.63 -27.55
CA GLU A 187 -2.06 6.54 -27.75
C GLU A 187 -2.74 5.16 -27.78
N PHE A 188 -3.74 4.97 -26.93
CA PHE A 188 -4.45 3.69 -26.81
C PHE A 188 -5.78 3.64 -27.62
N GLY A 189 -6.12 4.69 -28.37
CA GLY A 189 -7.33 4.74 -29.19
C GLY A 189 -8.63 4.64 -28.39
N ILE A 190 -8.67 5.32 -27.22
CA ILE A 190 -9.80 5.28 -26.27
C ILE A 190 -10.37 6.67 -25.96
N GLU A 191 -10.20 7.63 -26.88
CA GLU A 191 -10.60 9.03 -26.68
C GLU A 191 -12.09 9.17 -26.35
N ASP A 192 -12.93 8.42 -27.06
CA ASP A 192 -14.39 8.49 -26.98
C ASP A 192 -15.02 7.41 -26.08
N ASN A 193 -14.18 6.70 -25.31
CA ASN A 193 -14.63 5.59 -24.49
C ASN A 193 -14.82 6.01 -23.02
N ILE A 194 -15.72 5.35 -22.32
CA ILE A 194 -15.72 5.30 -20.86
C ILE A 194 -14.69 4.26 -20.42
N VAL A 195 -13.68 4.68 -19.66
CA VAL A 195 -12.54 3.83 -19.26
C VAL A 195 -12.62 3.49 -17.80
N ILE A 196 -12.93 2.24 -17.50
CA ILE A 196 -12.88 1.68 -16.13
C ILE A 196 -11.50 1.08 -15.91
N GLY A 197 -10.85 1.39 -14.78
CA GLY A 197 -9.50 0.93 -14.50
C GLY A 197 -9.38 -0.01 -13.32
N HIS A 198 -8.45 -0.93 -13.41
CA HIS A 198 -7.94 -1.71 -12.29
C HIS A 198 -6.42 -1.82 -12.37
N ILE A 199 -5.74 -1.50 -11.26
CA ILE A 199 -4.29 -1.65 -11.12
C ILE A 199 -4.02 -2.48 -9.87
N GLY A 200 -3.41 -3.64 -10.04
CA GLY A 200 -3.11 -4.52 -8.91
C GLY A 200 -2.62 -5.90 -9.29
N ARG A 201 -2.31 -6.71 -8.29
CA ARG A 201 -1.99 -8.13 -8.52
C ARG A 201 -3.24 -8.89 -8.95
N LEU A 202 -3.14 -9.68 -9.99
CA LEU A 202 -4.24 -10.53 -10.46
C LEU A 202 -4.35 -11.78 -9.56
N THR A 203 -5.08 -11.65 -8.45
CA THR A 203 -5.19 -12.67 -7.39
C THR A 203 -6.61 -12.76 -6.85
N GLU A 204 -6.91 -13.80 -6.10
CA GLU A 204 -8.18 -13.94 -5.37
C GLU A 204 -8.42 -12.75 -4.42
N GLN A 205 -7.38 -12.30 -3.70
CA GLN A 205 -7.47 -11.15 -2.81
C GLN A 205 -8.06 -9.92 -3.50
N LYS A 206 -7.62 -9.62 -4.73
CA LYS A 206 -8.10 -8.49 -5.53
C LYS A 206 -9.42 -8.77 -6.25
N ASN A 207 -9.95 -9.99 -6.09
CA ASN A 207 -11.21 -10.43 -6.69
C ASN A 207 -11.25 -10.23 -8.21
N THR A 208 -10.13 -10.63 -8.86
CA THR A 208 -9.86 -10.36 -10.28
C THR A 208 -10.97 -10.82 -11.21
N LEU A 209 -11.59 -11.97 -10.93
CA LEU A 209 -12.65 -12.51 -11.79
C LEU A 209 -13.95 -11.71 -11.66
N PHE A 210 -14.27 -11.23 -10.46
CA PHE A 210 -15.44 -10.40 -10.22
C PHE A 210 -15.32 -9.03 -10.95
N ILE A 211 -14.10 -8.49 -11.09
CA ILE A 211 -13.86 -7.30 -11.93
C ILE A 211 -14.34 -7.55 -13.36
N ILE A 212 -14.05 -8.73 -13.92
CA ILE A 212 -14.48 -9.08 -15.28
C ILE A 212 -16.00 -9.26 -15.35
N ASP A 213 -16.61 -9.86 -14.30
CA ASP A 213 -18.06 -10.03 -14.22
C ASP A 213 -18.79 -8.68 -14.18
N ILE A 214 -18.30 -7.73 -13.35
CA ILE A 214 -18.82 -6.35 -13.29
C ILE A 214 -18.67 -5.68 -14.65
N PHE A 215 -17.51 -5.80 -15.28
CA PHE A 215 -17.28 -5.16 -16.58
C PHE A 215 -18.13 -5.79 -17.70
N ASN A 216 -18.35 -7.10 -17.69
CA ASN A 216 -19.27 -7.75 -18.62
C ASN A 216 -20.72 -7.23 -18.50
N ALA A 217 -21.19 -6.98 -17.27
CA ALA A 217 -22.48 -6.34 -17.05
C ALA A 217 -22.50 -4.89 -17.55
N LEU A 218 -21.41 -4.16 -17.33
CA LEU A 218 -21.28 -2.75 -17.69
C LEU A 218 -21.22 -2.56 -19.22
N VAL A 219 -20.42 -3.34 -19.95
CA VAL A 219 -20.27 -3.19 -21.41
C VAL A 219 -21.55 -3.53 -22.18
N LYS A 220 -22.44 -4.36 -21.61
CA LYS A 220 -23.79 -4.61 -22.18
C LYS A 220 -24.69 -3.37 -22.14
N LYS A 221 -24.49 -2.51 -21.11
CA LYS A 221 -25.25 -1.26 -20.94
C LYS A 221 -24.60 -0.07 -21.64
N GLU A 222 -23.27 -0.09 -21.75
CA GLU A 222 -22.45 0.94 -22.40
C GLU A 222 -21.42 0.29 -23.34
N PRO A 223 -21.79 0.00 -24.58
CA PRO A 223 -20.91 -0.73 -25.51
C PRO A 223 -19.60 -0.02 -25.85
N LYS A 224 -19.52 1.29 -25.63
CA LYS A 224 -18.25 2.05 -25.76
C LYS A 224 -17.34 1.97 -24.58
N ALA A 225 -17.73 1.29 -23.50
CA ALA A 225 -16.86 1.16 -22.32
C ALA A 225 -15.62 0.30 -22.62
N LYS A 226 -14.51 0.66 -22.01
CA LYS A 226 -13.25 -0.09 -22.01
C LYS A 226 -12.85 -0.42 -20.57
N LEU A 227 -12.31 -1.62 -20.38
CA LEU A 227 -11.65 -2.00 -19.12
C LEU A 227 -10.14 -1.96 -19.34
N LEU A 228 -9.45 -1.16 -18.55
CA LEU A 228 -7.99 -1.08 -18.53
C LEU A 228 -7.47 -1.84 -17.30
N VAL A 229 -6.72 -2.91 -17.52
CA VAL A 229 -6.17 -3.77 -16.48
C VAL A 229 -4.65 -3.73 -16.50
N ILE A 230 -4.05 -3.33 -15.36
CA ILE A 230 -2.60 -3.31 -15.18
C ILE A 230 -2.22 -4.19 -14.00
N GLY A 231 -1.29 -5.09 -14.23
CA GLY A 231 -0.75 -6.00 -13.23
C GLY A 231 -0.53 -7.39 -13.75
N ASP A 232 -0.18 -8.29 -12.84
CA ASP A 232 0.06 -9.71 -13.15
C ASP A 232 -0.19 -10.55 -11.89
N GLY A 233 -0.45 -11.84 -12.05
CA GLY A 233 -0.70 -12.73 -10.92
C GLY A 233 -1.18 -14.11 -11.33
N ASN A 234 -1.47 -14.94 -10.34
CA ASN A 234 -1.89 -16.32 -10.53
C ASN A 234 -3.26 -16.50 -11.20
N LEU A 235 -4.09 -15.45 -11.22
CA LEU A 235 -5.39 -15.47 -11.90
C LEU A 235 -5.37 -14.89 -13.32
N ARG A 236 -4.19 -14.57 -13.87
CA ARG A 236 -4.06 -14.02 -15.22
C ARG A 236 -4.75 -14.89 -16.27
N GLU A 237 -4.41 -16.17 -16.32
CA GLU A 237 -4.96 -17.10 -17.33
C GLU A 237 -6.48 -17.29 -17.14
N ALA A 238 -6.95 -17.40 -15.90
CA ALA A 238 -8.38 -17.49 -15.61
C ALA A 238 -9.13 -16.19 -16.00
N MET A 239 -8.53 -15.03 -15.81
CA MET A 239 -9.06 -13.75 -16.26
C MET A 239 -9.20 -13.70 -17.78
N LEU A 240 -8.16 -14.08 -18.52
CA LEU A 240 -8.17 -14.08 -19.98
C LEU A 240 -9.21 -15.06 -20.52
N ALA A 241 -9.31 -16.25 -19.95
CA ALA A 241 -10.33 -17.23 -20.33
C ALA A 241 -11.76 -16.70 -20.10
N ARG A 242 -12.01 -16.00 -18.99
CA ARG A 242 -13.33 -15.38 -18.72
C ARG A 242 -13.65 -14.23 -19.67
N ILE A 243 -12.67 -13.43 -20.07
CA ILE A 243 -12.81 -12.39 -21.10
C ILE A 243 -13.21 -13.00 -22.45
N ASP A 244 -12.57 -14.11 -22.82
CA ASP A 244 -12.90 -14.83 -24.06
C ASP A 244 -14.28 -15.50 -23.98
N GLU A 245 -14.64 -16.13 -22.86
CA GLU A 245 -15.96 -16.71 -22.59
C GLU A 245 -17.10 -15.67 -22.77
N TYR A 246 -16.89 -14.46 -22.26
CA TYR A 246 -17.88 -13.38 -22.40
C TYR A 246 -17.85 -12.67 -23.75
N GLY A 247 -16.88 -12.97 -24.62
CA GLY A 247 -16.74 -12.32 -25.94
C GLY A 247 -16.39 -10.84 -25.88
N ILE A 248 -15.81 -10.36 -24.76
CA ILE A 248 -15.55 -8.93 -24.52
C ILE A 248 -14.09 -8.52 -24.76
N LYS A 249 -13.29 -9.37 -25.42
CA LYS A 249 -11.85 -9.16 -25.66
C LYS A 249 -11.53 -7.79 -26.26
N ASN A 250 -12.32 -7.33 -27.22
CA ASN A 250 -12.13 -6.03 -27.89
C ASN A 250 -12.42 -4.83 -26.97
N SER A 251 -13.04 -5.05 -25.81
CA SER A 251 -13.36 -4.03 -24.81
C SER A 251 -12.40 -4.03 -23.63
N VAL A 252 -11.43 -4.95 -23.59
CA VAL A 252 -10.45 -5.05 -22.49
C VAL A 252 -9.04 -4.74 -22.97
N LEU A 253 -8.38 -3.80 -22.32
CA LEU A 253 -6.99 -3.42 -22.51
C LEU A 253 -6.17 -4.01 -21.35
N TYR A 254 -5.63 -5.22 -21.53
CA TYR A 254 -4.73 -5.83 -20.56
C TYR A 254 -3.29 -5.47 -20.92
N LEU A 255 -2.61 -4.70 -20.06
CA LEU A 255 -1.29 -4.13 -20.30
C LEU A 255 -0.15 -4.84 -19.52
N GLY A 256 -0.48 -5.90 -18.76
CA GLY A 256 0.53 -6.57 -17.93
C GLY A 256 1.11 -5.64 -16.85
N ARG A 257 2.35 -5.86 -16.46
CA ARG A 257 3.05 -4.98 -15.49
C ARG A 257 3.56 -3.73 -16.19
N ARG A 258 3.30 -2.57 -15.55
CA ARG A 258 3.76 -1.26 -16.02
C ARG A 258 4.45 -0.52 -14.87
N GLU A 259 5.35 0.40 -15.21
CA GLU A 259 6.03 1.29 -14.25
C GLU A 259 5.53 2.75 -14.38
N ASP A 260 5.02 3.11 -15.53
CA ASP A 260 4.48 4.42 -15.91
C ASP A 260 3.00 4.58 -15.51
N ILE A 261 2.67 4.25 -14.28
CA ILE A 261 1.31 4.17 -13.75
C ILE A 261 0.52 5.51 -13.78
N PRO A 262 1.12 6.68 -13.51
CA PRO A 262 0.38 7.94 -13.42
C PRO A 262 -0.44 8.28 -14.66
N GLN A 263 0.06 7.98 -15.87
CA GLN A 263 -0.67 8.24 -17.12
C GLN A 263 -1.98 7.44 -17.20
N PHE A 264 -2.01 6.23 -16.64
CA PHE A 264 -3.20 5.38 -16.72
C PHE A 264 -4.28 5.84 -15.75
N TYR A 265 -3.94 6.32 -14.55
CA TYR A 265 -4.94 6.98 -13.68
C TYR A 265 -5.55 8.19 -14.38
N ASN A 266 -4.74 8.96 -15.11
CA ASN A 266 -5.25 10.09 -15.90
C ASN A 266 -6.18 9.64 -17.03
N ALA A 267 -5.89 8.54 -17.70
CA ALA A 267 -6.70 8.02 -18.82
C ALA A 267 -8.05 7.42 -18.38
N MET A 268 -8.17 6.92 -17.15
CA MET A 268 -9.39 6.30 -16.60
C MET A 268 -10.48 7.33 -16.31
N ASP A 269 -11.72 6.86 -16.16
CA ASP A 269 -12.90 7.63 -15.73
C ASP A 269 -13.45 7.13 -14.38
N CYS A 270 -13.07 5.92 -13.96
CA CYS A 270 -13.42 5.30 -12.70
C CYS A 270 -12.38 4.25 -12.36
N PHE A 271 -12.14 4.01 -11.07
CA PHE A 271 -11.25 2.95 -10.61
C PHE A 271 -12.02 1.91 -9.79
N LEU A 272 -11.73 0.63 -10.03
CA LEU A 272 -12.46 -0.50 -9.45
C LEU A 272 -11.53 -1.36 -8.58
N LEU A 273 -11.89 -1.53 -7.30
CA LEU A 273 -11.16 -2.33 -6.33
C LEU A 273 -12.12 -3.17 -5.45
N PRO A 274 -12.76 -4.21 -5.99
CA PRO A 274 -13.68 -5.08 -5.25
C PRO A 274 -12.94 -6.16 -4.47
N SER A 275 -11.85 -5.78 -3.78
CA SER A 275 -10.99 -6.72 -3.07
C SER A 275 -11.73 -7.42 -1.94
N LEU A 276 -11.36 -8.68 -1.67
CA LEU A 276 -11.90 -9.46 -0.55
C LEU A 276 -11.36 -8.97 0.81
N TYR A 277 -10.22 -8.33 0.82
CA TYR A 277 -9.61 -7.70 1.99
C TYR A 277 -8.44 -6.82 1.59
N GLU A 278 -8.25 -5.71 2.29
CA GLU A 278 -7.08 -4.83 2.18
C GLU A 278 -6.70 -4.27 3.58
N GLY A 279 -5.49 -3.71 3.66
CA GLY A 279 -5.16 -2.75 4.70
C GLY A 279 -5.53 -1.34 4.22
N LEU A 280 -4.52 -0.54 3.85
CA LEU A 280 -4.73 0.73 3.14
C LEU A 280 -4.18 0.58 1.71
N PRO A 281 -5.04 0.37 0.70
CA PRO A 281 -4.60 0.14 -0.67
C PRO A 281 -4.13 1.44 -1.32
N VAL A 282 -2.82 1.58 -1.54
CA VAL A 282 -2.18 2.75 -2.16
C VAL A 282 -2.84 3.16 -3.47
N VAL A 283 -3.18 2.18 -4.32
CA VAL A 283 -3.80 2.41 -5.63
C VAL A 283 -5.14 3.14 -5.57
N GLY A 284 -5.87 3.01 -4.45
CA GLY A 284 -7.10 3.76 -4.21
C GLY A 284 -6.82 5.24 -4.02
N VAL A 285 -5.87 5.56 -3.15
CA VAL A 285 -5.47 6.95 -2.87
C VAL A 285 -4.85 7.61 -4.10
N GLU A 286 -4.05 6.87 -4.89
CA GLU A 286 -3.49 7.35 -6.17
C GLU A 286 -4.61 7.70 -7.16
N ALA A 287 -5.64 6.85 -7.25
CA ALA A 287 -6.80 7.10 -8.10
C ALA A 287 -7.59 8.33 -7.64
N GLU A 288 -7.88 8.46 -6.35
CA GLU A 288 -8.57 9.63 -5.78
C GLU A 288 -7.77 10.92 -5.96
N ASN A 289 -6.44 10.87 -5.83
CA ASN A 289 -5.59 12.03 -6.10
C ASN A 289 -5.71 12.55 -7.55
N CYS A 290 -5.94 11.63 -8.49
CA CYS A 290 -6.29 11.96 -9.87
C CYS A 290 -7.77 12.36 -10.05
N GLY A 291 -8.55 12.46 -8.99
CA GLY A 291 -9.97 12.83 -9.04
C GLY A 291 -10.88 11.75 -9.65
N LEU A 292 -10.50 10.48 -9.53
CA LEU A 292 -11.31 9.36 -10.02
C LEU A 292 -12.34 8.93 -8.97
N PRO A 293 -13.61 8.72 -9.35
CA PRO A 293 -14.53 7.92 -8.56
C PRO A 293 -13.92 6.55 -8.29
N MET A 294 -13.92 6.17 -7.03
CA MET A 294 -13.28 4.95 -6.57
C MET A 294 -14.32 3.99 -6.01
N PHE A 295 -14.39 2.77 -6.56
CA PHE A 295 -15.31 1.73 -6.11
C PHE A 295 -14.56 0.68 -5.28
N PHE A 296 -14.76 0.74 -3.97
CA PHE A 296 -14.25 -0.23 -3.00
C PHE A 296 -15.30 -1.28 -2.66
N SER A 297 -14.88 -2.48 -2.28
CA SER A 297 -15.76 -3.37 -1.51
C SER A 297 -15.89 -2.89 -0.06
N THR A 298 -16.98 -3.26 0.61
CA THR A 298 -17.16 -3.04 2.06
C THR A 298 -16.19 -3.84 2.94
N GLU A 299 -15.44 -4.76 2.36
CA GLU A 299 -14.37 -5.51 3.03
C GLU A 299 -13.06 -4.69 3.17
N ILE A 300 -13.02 -3.50 2.58
CA ILE A 300 -11.91 -2.54 2.68
C ILE A 300 -12.28 -1.50 3.74
N PRO A 301 -11.38 -1.17 4.69
CA PRO A 301 -11.64 -0.14 5.68
C PRO A 301 -12.00 1.21 5.05
N GLU A 302 -13.00 1.91 5.56
CA GLU A 302 -13.42 3.24 5.07
C GLU A 302 -12.30 4.27 5.15
N GLU A 303 -11.38 4.15 6.11
CA GLU A 303 -10.17 4.98 6.22
C GLU A 303 -9.23 4.89 5.01
N SER A 304 -9.50 3.97 4.06
CA SER A 304 -8.78 3.80 2.79
C SER A 304 -9.16 4.84 1.74
N SER A 305 -10.27 5.52 1.89
CA SER A 305 -10.66 6.66 1.06
C SER A 305 -10.11 7.96 1.65
N ALA A 306 -9.51 8.76 0.79
CA ALA A 306 -8.99 10.09 1.13
C ALA A 306 -10.01 11.20 0.86
N CYS A 307 -11.03 10.92 0.03
CA CYS A 307 -11.98 11.91 -0.49
C CYS A 307 -13.42 11.40 -0.37
N ASP A 308 -14.19 11.99 0.53
CA ASP A 308 -15.57 11.58 0.84
C ASP A 308 -16.52 11.61 -0.38
N ASP A 309 -16.22 12.46 -1.36
CA ASP A 309 -17.04 12.63 -2.57
C ASP A 309 -16.67 11.68 -3.71
N LEU A 310 -15.57 10.94 -3.59
CA LEU A 310 -15.07 10.01 -4.60
C LEU A 310 -15.18 8.54 -4.19
N GLY A 311 -15.00 8.22 -2.91
CA GLY A 311 -15.03 6.86 -2.39
C GLY A 311 -16.46 6.29 -2.32
N VAL A 312 -16.72 5.19 -3.02
CA VAL A 312 -17.99 4.46 -2.99
C VAL A 312 -17.74 3.04 -2.49
N PHE A 313 -18.32 2.70 -1.35
CA PHE A 313 -18.20 1.35 -0.75
C PHE A 313 -19.42 0.50 -1.09
N MET A 314 -19.19 -0.66 -1.71
CA MET A 314 -20.25 -1.57 -2.13
C MET A 314 -20.05 -2.99 -1.60
N SER A 315 -21.11 -3.61 -1.13
CA SER A 315 -21.08 -5.01 -0.68
C SER A 315 -20.74 -5.95 -1.85
N LEU A 316 -19.93 -6.95 -1.57
CA LEU A 316 -19.63 -8.04 -2.53
C LEU A 316 -20.83 -9.01 -2.73
N GLU A 317 -21.87 -8.89 -1.92
CA GLU A 317 -23.15 -9.63 -2.11
C GLU A 317 -24.01 -9.01 -3.23
N LYS A 318 -23.73 -7.77 -3.65
CA LYS A 318 -24.38 -7.13 -4.77
C LYS A 318 -23.99 -7.76 -6.10
N THR A 319 -24.93 -7.80 -7.01
CA THR A 319 -24.71 -8.38 -8.35
C THR A 319 -23.76 -7.53 -9.18
N PRO A 320 -23.09 -8.12 -10.20
CA PRO A 320 -22.29 -7.37 -11.16
C PRO A 320 -23.07 -6.23 -11.86
N GLU A 321 -24.39 -6.42 -12.08
CA GLU A 321 -25.28 -5.44 -12.68
C GLU A 321 -25.48 -4.22 -11.79
N GLU A 322 -25.64 -4.42 -10.47
CA GLU A 322 -25.77 -3.33 -9.48
C GLU A 322 -24.46 -2.52 -9.39
N TRP A 323 -23.30 -3.19 -9.42
CA TRP A 323 -22.00 -2.52 -9.50
C TRP A 323 -21.88 -1.71 -10.78
N ALA A 324 -22.25 -2.28 -11.93
CA ALA A 324 -22.21 -1.60 -13.21
C ALA A 324 -23.07 -0.35 -13.24
N ASP A 325 -24.29 -0.40 -12.68
CA ASP A 325 -25.20 0.74 -12.61
C ASP A 325 -24.62 1.87 -11.76
N ALA A 326 -24.10 1.54 -10.60
CA ALA A 326 -23.49 2.51 -9.70
C ALA A 326 -22.24 3.17 -10.34
N ILE A 327 -21.40 2.40 -11.02
CA ILE A 327 -20.22 2.91 -11.74
C ILE A 327 -20.67 3.87 -12.86
N LEU A 328 -21.62 3.50 -13.69
CA LEU A 328 -22.08 4.37 -14.78
C LEU A 328 -22.70 5.67 -14.27
N GLN A 329 -23.42 5.61 -13.14
CA GLN A 329 -23.98 6.80 -12.50
C GLN A 329 -22.86 7.74 -11.99
N ALA A 330 -21.87 7.20 -11.30
CA ALA A 330 -20.75 7.98 -10.77
C ALA A 330 -19.90 8.61 -11.88
N VAL A 331 -19.59 7.84 -12.94
CA VAL A 331 -18.85 8.34 -14.11
C VAL A 331 -19.59 9.50 -14.77
N LYS A 332 -20.90 9.37 -15.04
CA LYS A 332 -21.70 10.44 -15.64
C LYS A 332 -21.74 11.70 -14.78
N LYS A 333 -21.75 11.56 -13.47
CA LYS A 333 -21.72 12.69 -12.52
C LYS A 333 -20.35 13.37 -12.48
N ASN A 334 -19.26 12.61 -12.52
CA ASN A 334 -17.89 13.11 -12.29
C ASN A 334 -17.21 13.63 -13.58
N MET A 335 -17.41 12.99 -14.73
CA MET A 335 -16.71 13.36 -15.98
C MET A 335 -16.76 14.85 -16.34
N PRO A 336 -17.90 15.55 -16.22
CA PRO A 336 -17.96 16.97 -16.60
C PRO A 336 -17.19 17.91 -15.69
N VAL A 337 -16.83 17.47 -14.49
CA VAL A 337 -16.28 18.33 -13.41
C VAL A 337 -15.01 17.76 -12.80
N ARG A 338 -14.41 16.72 -13.37
CA ARG A 338 -13.23 16.06 -12.83
C ARG A 338 -12.10 17.05 -12.58
N LYS A 339 -11.59 17.02 -11.37
CA LYS A 339 -10.42 17.79 -10.92
C LYS A 339 -9.57 16.89 -10.04
N GLY A 340 -8.27 17.14 -9.99
CA GLY A 340 -7.38 16.50 -9.03
C GLY A 340 -7.77 16.86 -7.59
N LYS A 341 -7.45 15.97 -6.67
CA LYS A 341 -7.79 16.06 -5.23
C LYS A 341 -6.54 16.13 -4.34
N THR A 342 -5.48 16.73 -4.86
CA THR A 342 -4.16 16.76 -4.18
C THR A 342 -4.23 17.36 -2.78
N GLU A 343 -4.97 18.45 -2.59
CA GLU A 343 -5.04 19.12 -1.28
C GLU A 343 -5.88 18.30 -0.28
N GLU A 344 -6.97 17.68 -0.73
CA GLU A 344 -7.79 16.80 0.10
C GLU A 344 -6.99 15.54 0.52
N VAL A 345 -6.24 14.94 -0.41
CA VAL A 345 -5.38 13.78 -0.15
C VAL A 345 -4.25 14.12 0.83
N LYS A 346 -3.63 15.31 0.70
CA LYS A 346 -2.66 15.84 1.67
C LYS A 346 -3.27 16.05 3.05
N ALA A 347 -4.44 16.68 3.11
CA ALA A 347 -5.16 16.93 4.37
C ALA A 347 -5.57 15.63 5.06
N ALA A 348 -5.91 14.60 4.30
CA ALA A 348 -6.22 13.26 4.82
C ALA A 348 -4.99 12.48 5.31
N GLY A 349 -3.77 13.03 5.18
CA GLY A 349 -2.54 12.41 5.69
C GLY A 349 -1.94 11.33 4.78
N PHE A 350 -2.10 11.44 3.46
CA PHE A 350 -1.55 10.49 2.50
C PHE A 350 -0.38 11.04 1.67
N ASP A 351 0.06 12.29 1.91
CA ASP A 351 1.20 12.87 1.18
C ASP A 351 2.54 12.46 1.78
N SER A 352 3.43 11.90 0.94
CA SER A 352 4.72 11.40 1.38
C SER A 352 5.66 12.48 1.90
N GLY A 353 5.60 13.70 1.38
CA GLY A 353 6.44 14.81 1.84
C GLY A 353 6.00 15.32 3.22
N VAL A 354 4.71 15.50 3.41
CA VAL A 354 4.14 15.94 4.69
C VAL A 354 4.36 14.90 5.78
N GLU A 355 4.03 13.64 5.50
CA GLU A 355 4.11 12.57 6.50
C GLU A 355 5.56 12.17 6.83
N ALA A 356 6.50 12.28 5.87
CA ALA A 356 7.91 12.06 6.17
C ALA A 356 8.49 13.10 7.15
N ASN A 357 8.03 14.36 7.07
CA ASN A 357 8.41 15.37 8.05
C ASN A 357 7.83 15.06 9.43
N LYS A 358 6.58 14.61 9.52
CA LYS A 358 5.98 14.16 10.80
C LYS A 358 6.71 12.95 11.39
N LEU A 359 7.15 12.01 10.55
CA LEU A 359 7.96 10.87 11.00
C LEU A 359 9.32 11.32 11.53
N LEU A 360 9.97 12.29 10.86
CA LEU A 360 11.21 12.88 11.32
C LEU A 360 11.03 13.54 12.70
N GLU A 361 10.03 14.39 12.87
CA GLU A 361 9.69 15.02 14.14
C GLU A 361 9.43 13.97 15.24
N TYR A 362 8.74 12.90 14.89
CA TYR A 362 8.49 11.79 15.82
C TYR A 362 9.79 11.15 16.29
N TYR A 363 10.73 10.87 15.39
CA TYR A 363 12.04 10.34 15.78
C TYR A 363 12.84 11.32 16.63
N GLU A 364 12.87 12.61 16.28
CA GLU A 364 13.54 13.67 17.04
C GLU A 364 12.98 13.78 18.48
N ASN A 365 11.65 13.76 18.63
CA ASN A 365 10.98 13.79 19.92
C ASN A 365 11.30 12.56 20.79
N LEU A 366 11.33 11.37 20.19
CA LEU A 366 11.72 10.16 20.92
C LEU A 366 13.17 10.20 21.38
N ILE A 367 14.07 10.75 20.56
CA ILE A 367 15.49 10.91 20.94
C ILE A 367 15.63 11.93 22.07
N ALA A 368 14.90 13.05 22.01
CA ALA A 368 14.92 14.09 23.02
C ALA A 368 14.41 13.57 24.37
N SER A 369 13.47 12.62 24.38
CA SER A 369 12.93 12.01 25.59
C SER A 369 13.90 11.04 26.31
N LEU A 370 15.04 10.73 25.70
CA LEU A 370 16.09 9.88 26.32
C LEU A 370 17.06 10.69 27.18
N ASN A 371 17.09 12.00 27.03
CA ASN A 371 17.95 12.93 27.76
C ASN A 371 17.21 13.50 28.97
#